data_6009ed4be579ea39af29e273c4b7789e
#
_entry.id   6009ed4be579ea39af29e273c4b7789e
#
_cell.length_a   1.000
_cell.length_b   1.000
_cell.length_c   1.000
_cell.angle_alpha   90.00
_cell.angle_beta   90.00
_cell.angle_gamma   90.00
#
_symmetry.space_group_name_H-M   'P 1'
#
loop_
_entity.id
_entity.type
_entity.pdbx_description
1 polymer ?
#
loop_
_entity_poly.entity_id
_entity_poly.type
_entity_poly.pdbx_seq_one_letter_code
_entity_poly.pdbx_strand_id
1 'polypeptide(L)'
;LLSFIFVIILSFLSYYLVEKKFRYEYSIKKTFYSLALLVILILGLNLNNFNKTINYSKESYSADLISMSTQTNFRCNPINFKLYSNSRSCYLNNKSNKQYDLALVGNSHAQMYVPSIIKHLEDNNRKGLLIPMTGCLPTLHLNISKDCNKIAKNNLETYINDKKINTIIIGTSWQYKKIFYNDKYVDDPDYMLFGKSLINLVNKIKKSGKDVYLIGPIQNPSYNLPSELSRKLKFGYISNDQLKKELNIDKTFYDQNFSKVKKLLFDEMGDNFIDPSIKQCDEKYCYLGDKNGLYFADLDHLSFYGAIYFSDLFKKIFNKS
;
A
#
# COMPACT_ATOMS: atom_id res chain seq x y z
N LEU A 1 31.24 -13.56 4.41
CA LEU A 1 32.43 -14.27 4.90
C LEU A 1 32.99 -13.60 6.16
N LEU A 2 33.24 -12.29 6.16
CA LEU A 2 33.76 -11.53 7.31
C LEU A 2 32.90 -11.69 8.57
N SER A 3 31.57 -11.61 8.46
CA SER A 3 30.65 -11.78 9.59
C SER A 3 30.73 -13.17 10.20
N PHE A 4 30.92 -14.20 9.37
CA PHE A 4 31.04 -15.57 9.83
C PHE A 4 32.34 -15.81 10.60
N ILE A 5 33.46 -15.28 10.11
CA ILE A 5 34.76 -15.30 10.79
C ILE A 5 34.66 -14.59 12.15
N PHE A 6 34.00 -13.43 12.19
CA PHE A 6 33.80 -12.66 13.41
C PHE A 6 32.99 -13.42 14.47
N VAL A 7 31.94 -14.10 14.06
CA VAL A 7 31.12 -14.94 14.95
C VAL A 7 31.96 -16.10 15.53
N ILE A 8 32.80 -16.76 14.73
CA ILE A 8 33.70 -17.83 15.20
C ILE A 8 34.67 -17.28 16.22
N ILE A 9 35.33 -16.14 15.95
CA ILE A 9 36.26 -15.52 16.89
C ILE A 9 35.56 -15.15 18.20
N LEU A 10 34.39 -14.55 18.14
CA LEU A 10 33.60 -14.21 19.33
C LEU A 10 33.18 -15.47 20.13
N SER A 11 32.81 -16.56 19.45
CA SER A 11 32.51 -17.82 20.10
C SER A 11 33.71 -18.40 20.84
N PHE A 12 34.89 -18.38 20.22
CA PHE A 12 36.12 -18.84 20.88
C PHE A 12 36.48 -17.93 22.07
N LEU A 13 36.42 -16.65 21.94
CA LEU A 13 36.66 -15.69 23.02
C LEU A 13 35.67 -15.91 24.18
N SER A 14 34.38 -16.06 23.87
CA SER A 14 33.33 -16.33 24.85
C SER A 14 33.60 -17.64 25.62
N TYR A 15 33.96 -18.71 24.89
CA TYR A 15 34.27 -19.97 25.52
C TYR A 15 35.49 -19.89 26.48
N TYR A 16 36.61 -19.33 26.04
CA TYR A 16 37.84 -19.28 26.83
C TYR A 16 37.80 -18.26 27.96
N LEU A 17 37.22 -17.08 27.71
CA LEU A 17 37.24 -15.99 28.69
C LEU A 17 36.09 -16.09 29.71
N VAL A 18 34.98 -16.66 29.30
CA VAL A 18 33.77 -16.72 30.11
C VAL A 18 33.44 -18.17 30.50
N GLU A 19 33.03 -18.98 29.54
CA GLU A 19 32.41 -20.29 29.82
C GLU A 19 33.37 -21.23 30.55
N LYS A 20 34.62 -21.38 30.13
CA LYS A 20 35.61 -22.24 30.76
C LYS A 20 35.90 -21.81 32.21
N LYS A 21 36.07 -20.52 32.47
CA LYS A 21 36.31 -19.99 33.80
C LYS A 21 35.13 -20.19 34.73
N PHE A 22 33.92 -19.91 34.27
CA PHE A 22 32.69 -20.09 35.07
C PHE A 22 32.41 -21.58 35.36
N ARG A 23 32.67 -22.46 34.41
CA ARG A 23 32.33 -23.88 34.52
C ARG A 23 33.36 -24.67 35.36
N TYR A 24 34.63 -24.30 35.32
CA TYR A 24 35.71 -25.11 35.88
C TYR A 24 36.57 -24.43 36.95
N GLU A 25 36.62 -23.11 36.99
CA GLU A 25 37.55 -22.37 37.83
C GLU A 25 36.89 -21.59 38.99
N TYR A 26 35.60 -21.22 38.84
CA TYR A 26 34.93 -20.44 39.85
C TYR A 26 34.05 -21.27 40.78
N SER A 27 34.05 -20.92 42.08
CA SER A 27 33.07 -21.44 43.04
C SER A 27 31.67 -20.93 42.67
N ILE A 28 30.64 -21.71 43.04
CA ILE A 28 29.22 -21.36 42.80
C ILE A 28 28.88 -19.95 43.28
N LYS A 29 29.44 -19.51 44.41
CA LYS A 29 29.24 -18.14 44.92
C LYS A 29 29.81 -17.05 43.99
N LYS A 30 31.05 -17.24 43.47
CA LYS A 30 31.68 -16.28 42.55
C LYS A 30 30.92 -16.21 41.23
N THR A 31 30.47 -17.34 40.72
CA THR A 31 29.63 -17.40 39.50
C THR A 31 28.33 -16.63 39.69
N PHE A 32 27.65 -16.81 40.86
CA PHE A 32 26.42 -16.10 41.15
C PHE A 32 26.61 -14.58 41.21
N TYR A 33 27.66 -14.08 41.88
CA TYR A 33 27.96 -12.65 41.96
C TYR A 33 28.29 -12.06 40.59
N SER A 34 29.03 -12.78 39.75
CA SER A 34 29.35 -12.30 38.40
C SER A 34 28.13 -12.25 37.49
N LEU A 35 27.22 -13.22 37.60
CA LEU A 35 25.96 -13.25 36.86
C LEU A 35 25.04 -12.12 37.34
N ALA A 36 24.93 -11.91 38.63
CA ALA A 36 24.14 -10.79 39.21
C ALA A 36 24.67 -9.44 38.74
N LEU A 37 26.01 -9.24 38.72
CA LEU A 37 26.62 -8.02 38.20
C LEU A 37 26.32 -7.81 36.70
N LEU A 38 26.41 -8.87 35.91
CA LEU A 38 26.09 -8.81 34.48
C LEU A 38 24.62 -8.44 34.24
N VAL A 39 23.70 -9.03 34.99
CA VAL A 39 22.26 -8.69 34.91
C VAL A 39 22.02 -7.24 35.30
N ILE A 40 22.65 -6.73 36.36
CA ILE A 40 22.56 -5.32 36.78
C ILE A 40 23.10 -4.39 35.69
N LEU A 41 24.22 -4.75 35.05
CA LEU A 41 24.81 -3.98 33.93
C LEU A 41 23.86 -3.96 32.71
N ILE A 42 23.31 -5.11 32.34
CA ILE A 42 22.35 -5.21 31.23
C ILE A 42 21.08 -4.40 31.53
N LEU A 43 20.56 -4.50 32.76
CA LEU A 43 19.41 -3.71 33.18
C LEU A 43 19.73 -2.21 33.18
N GLY A 44 20.89 -1.79 33.66
CA GLY A 44 21.32 -0.39 33.64
C GLY A 44 21.48 0.17 32.23
N LEU A 45 22.05 -0.59 31.32
CA LEU A 45 22.15 -0.22 29.90
C LEU A 45 20.78 -0.16 29.21
N ASN A 46 19.89 -1.11 29.53
CA ASN A 46 18.53 -1.09 29.00
C ASN A 46 17.69 0.07 29.55
N LEU A 47 17.82 0.42 30.83
CA LEU A 47 17.13 1.57 31.42
C LEU A 47 17.60 2.88 30.80
N ASN A 48 18.88 3.01 30.52
CA ASN A 48 19.44 4.20 29.86
C ASN A 48 18.96 4.32 28.39
N ASN A 49 18.88 3.20 27.69
CA ASN A 49 18.32 3.14 26.32
C ASN A 49 16.81 3.34 26.34
N PHE A 50 16.10 2.83 27.35
CA PHE A 50 14.65 3.00 27.51
C PHE A 50 14.30 4.47 27.77
N ASN A 51 15.04 5.16 28.64
CA ASN A 51 14.88 6.58 28.88
C ASN A 51 15.19 7.43 27.63
N LYS A 52 16.21 7.08 26.86
CA LYS A 52 16.48 7.70 25.55
C LYS A 52 15.30 7.47 24.58
N THR A 53 14.76 6.26 24.53
CA THR A 53 13.63 5.92 23.65
C THR A 53 12.35 6.66 24.04
N ILE A 54 12.09 6.81 25.35
CA ILE A 54 10.94 7.60 25.86
C ILE A 54 11.09 9.09 25.54
N ASN A 55 12.28 9.66 25.68
CA ASN A 55 12.51 11.06 25.34
C ASN A 55 12.39 11.29 23.82
N TYR A 56 12.88 10.36 22.99
CA TYR A 56 12.65 10.40 21.55
C TYR A 56 11.16 10.34 21.17
N SER A 57 10.36 9.55 21.89
CA SER A 57 8.92 9.44 21.60
C SER A 57 8.11 10.68 22.03
N LYS A 58 8.59 11.45 23.00
CA LYS A 58 7.92 12.69 23.44
C LYS A 58 8.21 13.90 22.55
N GLU A 59 9.31 13.91 21.82
CA GLU A 59 9.70 15.05 20.96
C GLU A 59 9.32 14.87 19.48
N SER A 60 8.87 13.70 19.03
CA SER A 60 8.69 13.48 17.62
C SER A 60 7.23 13.48 17.18
N TYR A 61 6.76 14.64 16.76
CA TYR A 61 5.65 14.84 15.82
C TYR A 61 5.66 13.80 14.67
N SER A 62 6.82 13.31 14.27
CA SER A 62 7.03 12.28 13.26
C SER A 62 6.66 10.86 13.68
N ALA A 63 6.73 10.50 14.96
CA ALA A 63 6.34 9.16 15.41
C ALA A 63 4.82 8.98 15.34
N ASP A 64 4.05 10.01 15.68
CA ASP A 64 2.59 9.97 15.57
C ASP A 64 2.13 9.88 14.13
N LEU A 65 2.74 10.66 13.22
CA LEU A 65 2.47 10.59 11.79
C LEU A 65 2.71 9.18 11.21
N ILE A 66 3.79 8.53 11.64
CA ILE A 66 4.14 7.19 11.19
C ILE A 66 3.18 6.15 11.78
N SER A 67 2.82 6.27 13.06
CA SER A 67 1.87 5.35 13.70
C SER A 67 0.48 5.42 13.07
N MET A 68 0.00 6.61 12.73
CA MET A 68 -1.29 6.82 12.07
C MET A 68 -1.33 6.23 10.66
N SER A 69 -0.20 6.17 9.94
CA SER A 69 -0.14 5.64 8.58
C SER A 69 -0.32 4.12 8.49
N THR A 70 -0.13 3.38 9.58
CA THR A 70 -0.33 1.93 9.61
C THR A 70 -1.79 1.53 9.80
N GLN A 71 -2.67 2.45 10.17
CA GLN A 71 -4.09 2.20 10.39
C GLN A 71 -4.87 2.30 9.08
N THR A 72 -5.11 1.17 8.44
CA THR A 72 -5.88 1.12 7.18
C THR A 72 -7.14 0.28 7.34
N ASN A 73 -8.29 0.87 7.03
CA ASN A 73 -9.62 0.25 7.11
C ASN A 73 -10.31 0.19 5.73
N PHE A 74 -9.58 -0.14 4.68
CA PHE A 74 -10.10 -0.12 3.32
C PHE A 74 -10.52 -1.50 2.78
N ARG A 75 -10.77 -2.48 3.64
CA ARG A 75 -11.25 -3.81 3.24
C ARG A 75 -12.67 -4.04 3.72
N CYS A 76 -13.43 -4.81 2.95
CA CYS A 76 -14.72 -5.30 3.41
C CYS A 76 -14.56 -6.09 4.72
N ASN A 77 -15.43 -5.81 5.69
CA ASN A 77 -15.45 -6.57 6.93
C ASN A 77 -15.76 -8.04 6.62
N PRO A 78 -14.93 -9.01 7.07
CA PRO A 78 -15.15 -10.44 6.83
C PRO A 78 -16.51 -10.96 7.29
N ILE A 79 -17.14 -10.30 8.27
CA ILE A 79 -18.43 -10.71 8.85
C ILE A 79 -19.61 -10.27 7.95
N ASN A 80 -19.47 -9.18 7.17
CA ASN A 80 -20.56 -8.52 6.46
C ASN A 80 -20.38 -8.50 4.94
N PHE A 81 -19.62 -9.43 4.37
CA PHE A 81 -19.49 -9.49 2.92
C PHE A 81 -20.71 -10.17 2.27
N LYS A 82 -20.95 -9.82 1.01
CA LYS A 82 -21.88 -10.52 0.12
C LYS A 82 -21.09 -11.13 -1.04
N LEU A 83 -21.51 -12.30 -1.48
CA LEU A 83 -20.97 -12.85 -2.73
C LEU A 83 -21.61 -12.09 -3.90
N TYR A 84 -20.75 -11.46 -4.70
CA TYR A 84 -21.11 -10.84 -5.96
C TYR A 84 -20.27 -11.48 -7.06
N SER A 85 -20.85 -12.39 -7.83
CA SER A 85 -20.12 -13.30 -8.70
C SER A 85 -19.05 -14.08 -7.91
N ASN A 86 -17.77 -13.92 -8.26
CA ASN A 86 -16.64 -14.57 -7.59
C ASN A 86 -15.96 -13.71 -6.51
N SER A 87 -16.54 -12.58 -6.14
CA SER A 87 -15.93 -11.63 -5.20
C SER A 87 -16.71 -11.52 -3.90
N ARG A 88 -15.95 -11.44 -2.79
CA ARG A 88 -16.48 -11.10 -1.47
C ARG A 88 -16.68 -9.60 -1.38
N SER A 89 -17.80 -9.13 -1.83
CA SER A 89 -18.15 -7.73 -1.99
C SER A 89 -18.83 -7.15 -0.75
N CYS A 90 -18.78 -5.83 -0.60
CA CYS A 90 -19.52 -5.14 0.44
C CYS A 90 -20.06 -3.80 -0.07
N TYR A 91 -21.13 -3.33 0.57
CA TYR A 91 -21.65 -2.01 0.28
C TYR A 91 -20.76 -0.94 0.86
N LEU A 92 -20.55 0.12 0.08
CA LEU A 92 -19.94 1.36 0.49
C LEU A 92 -21.02 2.36 0.88
N ASN A 93 -20.83 3.10 1.95
CA ASN A 93 -21.84 3.97 2.57
C ASN A 93 -23.12 3.22 2.99
N ASN A 94 -23.01 2.41 4.03
CA ASN A 94 -24.15 1.66 4.58
C ASN A 94 -25.23 2.55 5.25
N LYS A 95 -24.94 3.84 5.51
CA LYS A 95 -25.89 4.80 6.08
C LYS A 95 -26.97 5.19 5.07
N SER A 96 -26.67 5.12 3.77
CA SER A 96 -27.65 5.42 2.73
C SER A 96 -28.62 4.26 2.54
N ASN A 97 -29.93 4.57 2.55
CA ASN A 97 -31.01 3.62 2.24
C ASN A 97 -31.23 3.47 0.71
N LYS A 98 -30.49 4.23 -0.11
CA LYS A 98 -30.60 4.14 -1.57
C LYS A 98 -30.04 2.82 -2.10
N GLN A 99 -30.46 2.46 -3.30
CA GLN A 99 -29.87 1.38 -4.07
C GLN A 99 -28.46 1.81 -4.50
N TYR A 100 -27.51 0.86 -4.56
CA TYR A 100 -26.18 1.17 -5.10
C TYR A 100 -26.24 1.45 -6.60
N ASP A 101 -25.52 2.42 -7.05
CA ASP A 101 -25.44 2.86 -8.45
C ASP A 101 -24.01 2.97 -8.96
N LEU A 102 -23.04 2.81 -8.07
CA LEU A 102 -21.61 2.88 -8.35
C LEU A 102 -20.93 1.58 -7.89
N ALA A 103 -19.98 1.07 -8.71
CA ALA A 103 -19.10 -0.02 -8.33
C ALA A 103 -17.64 0.43 -8.37
N LEU A 104 -16.90 0.10 -7.30
CA LEU A 104 -15.43 0.16 -7.26
C LEU A 104 -14.89 -1.25 -7.48
N VAL A 105 -14.17 -1.46 -8.58
CA VAL A 105 -13.73 -2.78 -9.04
C VAL A 105 -12.20 -2.83 -9.10
N GLY A 106 -11.61 -3.90 -8.60
CA GLY A 106 -10.19 -4.15 -8.76
C GLY A 106 -9.53 -4.84 -7.56
N ASN A 107 -8.20 -4.86 -7.56
CA ASN A 107 -7.43 -5.49 -6.50
C ASN A 107 -7.28 -4.58 -5.25
N SER A 108 -6.30 -4.86 -4.40
CA SER A 108 -6.05 -4.05 -3.19
C SER A 108 -5.77 -2.57 -3.50
N HIS A 109 -5.26 -2.24 -4.70
CA HIS A 109 -5.06 -0.86 -5.13
C HIS A 109 -6.35 -0.13 -5.51
N ALA A 110 -7.44 -0.83 -5.82
CA ALA A 110 -8.76 -0.22 -5.85
C ALA A 110 -9.29 -0.01 -4.42
N GLN A 111 -9.12 -1.04 -3.57
CA GLN A 111 -9.61 -1.02 -2.20
C GLN A 111 -8.97 0.10 -1.36
N MET A 112 -7.72 0.47 -1.62
CA MET A 112 -7.05 1.55 -0.88
C MET A 112 -7.72 2.92 -1.05
N TYR A 113 -8.53 3.12 -2.10
CA TYR A 113 -9.32 4.36 -2.32
C TYR A 113 -10.72 4.32 -1.70
N VAL A 114 -11.11 3.24 -1.03
CA VAL A 114 -12.43 3.12 -0.39
C VAL A 114 -12.75 4.29 0.55
N PRO A 115 -11.83 4.79 1.41
CA PRO A 115 -12.12 5.95 2.24
C PRO A 115 -12.50 7.20 1.43
N SER A 116 -11.79 7.45 0.32
CA SER A 116 -12.11 8.56 -0.61
C SER A 116 -13.50 8.43 -1.20
N ILE A 117 -13.82 7.23 -1.67
CA ILE A 117 -15.11 6.94 -2.32
C ILE A 117 -16.26 7.03 -1.32
N ILE A 118 -16.10 6.48 -0.11
CA ILE A 118 -17.12 6.56 0.95
C ILE A 118 -17.42 8.01 1.29
N LYS A 119 -16.40 8.86 1.44
CA LYS A 119 -16.59 10.29 1.71
C LYS A 119 -17.52 10.93 0.68
N HIS A 120 -17.25 10.74 -0.62
CA HIS A 120 -18.09 11.30 -1.67
C HIS A 120 -19.49 10.66 -1.74
N LEU A 121 -19.61 9.37 -1.46
CA LEU A 121 -20.92 8.72 -1.39
C LEU A 121 -21.75 9.26 -0.24
N GLU A 122 -21.15 9.55 0.92
CA GLU A 122 -21.83 10.16 2.07
C GLU A 122 -22.26 11.59 1.74
N ASP A 123 -21.35 12.42 1.21
CA ASP A 123 -21.62 13.82 0.85
C ASP A 123 -22.78 13.94 -0.17
N ASN A 124 -22.98 12.95 -1.04
CA ASN A 124 -24.02 12.92 -2.06
C ASN A 124 -25.20 11.98 -1.74
N ASN A 125 -25.27 11.44 -0.53
CA ASN A 125 -26.27 10.46 -0.10
C ASN A 125 -26.46 9.32 -1.13
N ARG A 126 -25.36 8.83 -1.72
CA ARG A 126 -25.33 7.71 -2.65
C ARG A 126 -24.81 6.45 -1.96
N LYS A 127 -25.03 5.30 -2.58
CA LYS A 127 -24.51 4.01 -2.12
C LYS A 127 -23.69 3.36 -3.21
N GLY A 128 -22.57 2.77 -2.84
CA GLY A 128 -21.68 2.05 -3.74
C GLY A 128 -21.57 0.57 -3.41
N LEU A 129 -20.92 -0.15 -4.31
CA LEU A 129 -20.55 -1.56 -4.16
C LEU A 129 -19.05 -1.71 -4.40
N LEU A 130 -18.32 -2.32 -3.46
CA LEU A 130 -16.94 -2.75 -3.68
C LEU A 130 -16.96 -4.17 -4.25
N ILE A 131 -16.30 -4.38 -5.40
CA ILE A 131 -16.09 -5.69 -6.02
C ILE A 131 -14.60 -6.00 -5.99
N PRO A 132 -14.08 -6.56 -4.89
CA PRO A 132 -12.65 -6.77 -4.72
C PRO A 132 -12.18 -7.99 -5.52
N MET A 133 -11.02 -7.83 -6.16
CA MET A 133 -10.34 -8.90 -6.90
C MET A 133 -8.95 -9.11 -6.28
N THR A 134 -8.92 -9.45 -4.98
CA THR A 134 -7.68 -9.51 -4.19
C THR A 134 -6.57 -10.29 -4.90
N GLY A 135 -5.47 -9.59 -5.18
CA GLY A 135 -4.32 -10.13 -5.92
C GLY A 135 -4.51 -10.23 -7.43
N CYS A 136 -5.75 -10.29 -7.98
CA CYS A 136 -6.00 -10.40 -9.40
C CYS A 136 -6.15 -9.02 -10.07
N LEU A 137 -5.77 -8.95 -11.36
CA LEU A 137 -6.04 -7.77 -12.19
C LEU A 137 -7.51 -7.80 -12.67
N PRO A 138 -8.13 -6.64 -12.92
CA PRO A 138 -9.47 -6.58 -13.49
C PRO A 138 -9.53 -6.93 -14.98
N THR A 139 -8.41 -7.11 -15.64
CA THR A 139 -8.27 -7.35 -17.08
C THR A 139 -8.58 -8.80 -17.48
N LEU A 140 -8.98 -9.01 -18.75
CA LEU A 140 -9.51 -10.30 -19.21
C LEU A 140 -8.45 -11.30 -19.69
N HIS A 141 -7.37 -10.83 -20.28
CA HIS A 141 -6.36 -11.67 -20.95
C HIS A 141 -4.96 -11.50 -20.37
N LEU A 142 -4.81 -10.55 -19.48
CA LEU A 142 -3.57 -10.21 -18.85
C LEU A 142 -3.81 -10.21 -17.34
N ASN A 143 -3.25 -11.18 -16.63
CA ASN A 143 -3.49 -11.33 -15.19
C ASN A 143 -2.28 -11.97 -14.50
N ILE A 144 -2.37 -12.25 -13.22
CA ILE A 144 -1.29 -12.95 -12.49
C ILE A 144 -1.38 -14.47 -12.63
N SER A 145 -2.56 -15.00 -13.03
CA SER A 145 -2.77 -16.44 -13.27
C SER A 145 -3.99 -16.68 -14.16
N LYS A 146 -4.14 -17.92 -14.63
CA LYS A 146 -5.33 -18.36 -15.39
C LYS A 146 -6.62 -18.25 -14.55
N ASP A 147 -6.56 -18.57 -13.25
CA ASP A 147 -7.72 -18.45 -12.37
C ASP A 147 -8.14 -16.99 -12.19
N CYS A 148 -7.19 -16.09 -12.11
CA CYS A 148 -7.48 -14.66 -12.07
C CYS A 148 -8.20 -14.17 -13.35
N ASN A 149 -7.83 -14.67 -14.52
CA ASN A 149 -8.57 -14.38 -15.76
C ASN A 149 -10.02 -14.84 -15.67
N LYS A 150 -10.28 -16.03 -15.12
CA LYS A 150 -11.64 -16.55 -14.92
C LYS A 150 -12.44 -15.68 -13.96
N ILE A 151 -11.84 -15.28 -12.82
CA ILE A 151 -12.48 -14.40 -11.85
C ILE A 151 -12.80 -13.04 -12.49
N ALA A 152 -11.84 -12.43 -13.21
CA ALA A 152 -12.05 -11.16 -13.89
C ALA A 152 -13.19 -11.23 -14.92
N LYS A 153 -13.25 -12.30 -15.72
CA LYS A 153 -14.32 -12.53 -16.71
C LYS A 153 -15.68 -12.65 -16.04
N ASN A 154 -15.82 -13.51 -15.04
CA ASN A 154 -17.10 -13.73 -14.35
C ASN A 154 -17.60 -12.46 -13.66
N ASN A 155 -16.70 -11.73 -12.99
CA ASN A 155 -17.07 -10.45 -12.37
C ASN A 155 -17.50 -9.43 -13.42
N LEU A 156 -16.76 -9.32 -14.54
CA LEU A 156 -17.13 -8.42 -15.64
C LEU A 156 -18.54 -8.73 -16.15
N GLU A 157 -18.84 -9.98 -16.48
CA GLU A 157 -20.15 -10.41 -16.98
C GLU A 157 -21.26 -10.06 -15.98
N THR A 158 -20.97 -10.15 -14.68
CA THR A 158 -21.93 -9.81 -13.64
C THR A 158 -22.19 -8.31 -13.58
N TYR A 159 -21.14 -7.47 -13.47
CA TYR A 159 -21.36 -6.04 -13.24
C TYR A 159 -21.75 -5.26 -14.50
N ILE A 160 -21.43 -5.73 -15.72
CA ILE A 160 -21.93 -5.09 -16.94
C ILE A 160 -23.44 -5.33 -17.13
N ASN A 161 -23.96 -6.46 -16.65
CA ASN A 161 -25.39 -6.81 -16.75
C ASN A 161 -26.21 -6.32 -15.55
N ASP A 162 -25.58 -5.86 -14.49
CA ASP A 162 -26.30 -5.32 -13.32
C ASP A 162 -26.84 -3.92 -13.64
N LYS A 163 -28.15 -3.86 -13.85
CA LYS A 163 -28.88 -2.61 -14.19
C LYS A 163 -28.85 -1.55 -13.09
N LYS A 164 -28.44 -1.91 -11.88
CA LYS A 164 -28.29 -0.98 -10.75
C LYS A 164 -27.04 -0.13 -10.87
N ILE A 165 -25.99 -0.69 -11.47
CA ILE A 165 -24.69 -0.03 -11.61
C ILE A 165 -24.72 0.85 -12.86
N ASN A 166 -24.56 2.16 -12.68
CA ASN A 166 -24.43 3.13 -13.76
C ASN A 166 -22.96 3.57 -13.92
N THR A 167 -22.21 3.63 -12.81
CA THR A 167 -20.85 4.11 -12.76
C THR A 167 -19.89 3.03 -12.27
N ILE A 168 -18.77 2.84 -12.96
CA ILE A 168 -17.72 1.89 -12.57
C ILE A 168 -16.40 2.64 -12.43
N ILE A 169 -15.77 2.47 -11.29
CA ILE A 169 -14.39 2.94 -11.03
C ILE A 169 -13.48 1.73 -11.00
N ILE A 170 -12.46 1.72 -11.85
CA ILE A 170 -11.48 0.64 -11.92
C ILE A 170 -10.18 1.10 -11.27
N GLY A 171 -9.69 0.34 -10.30
CA GLY A 171 -8.38 0.55 -9.68
C GLY A 171 -7.58 -0.75 -9.67
N THR A 172 -6.27 -0.63 -9.89
CA THR A 172 -5.39 -1.80 -9.92
C THR A 172 -3.95 -1.42 -9.62
N SER A 173 -3.15 -2.36 -9.14
CA SER A 173 -1.71 -2.19 -9.10
C SER A 173 -1.17 -2.06 -10.52
N TRP A 174 -0.16 -1.23 -10.70
CA TRP A 174 0.53 -1.01 -11.96
C TRP A 174 1.89 -1.70 -12.02
N GLN A 175 2.39 -2.16 -10.89
CA GLN A 175 3.73 -2.77 -10.78
C GLN A 175 3.62 -4.28 -10.60
N TYR A 176 4.02 -5.03 -11.60
CA TYR A 176 4.10 -6.49 -11.57
C TYR A 176 5.43 -6.94 -12.18
N LYS A 177 6.15 -7.82 -11.47
CA LYS A 177 7.35 -8.46 -11.99
C LYS A 177 7.04 -9.60 -12.94
N LYS A 178 5.85 -10.19 -12.82
CA LYS A 178 5.43 -11.33 -13.63
C LYS A 178 3.93 -11.32 -13.85
N ILE A 179 3.49 -11.52 -15.07
CA ILE A 179 2.09 -11.63 -15.46
C ILE A 179 1.84 -12.83 -16.32
N PHE A 180 0.60 -13.29 -16.34
CA PHE A 180 0.09 -14.35 -17.23
C PHE A 180 -0.65 -13.69 -18.41
N TYR A 181 -0.14 -13.89 -19.62
CA TYR A 181 -0.67 -13.29 -20.83
C TYR A 181 -0.59 -14.30 -21.98
N ASN A 182 -1.70 -14.49 -22.73
CA ASN A 182 -1.80 -15.44 -23.83
C ASN A 182 -1.28 -16.85 -23.47
N ASP A 183 -1.77 -17.38 -22.33
CA ASP A 183 -1.42 -18.70 -21.80
C ASP A 183 0.07 -18.90 -21.45
N LYS A 184 0.83 -17.81 -21.29
CA LYS A 184 2.25 -17.82 -20.92
C LYS A 184 2.53 -16.80 -19.82
N TYR A 185 3.57 -17.07 -19.04
CA TYR A 185 4.09 -16.07 -18.11
C TYR A 185 5.08 -15.17 -18.83
N VAL A 186 4.95 -13.87 -18.59
CA VAL A 186 5.82 -12.81 -19.09
C VAL A 186 6.44 -12.12 -17.88
N ASP A 187 7.77 -12.10 -17.81
CA ASP A 187 8.51 -11.39 -16.78
C ASP A 187 8.69 -9.93 -17.20
N ASP A 188 8.71 -9.01 -16.23
CA ASP A 188 8.85 -7.56 -16.38
C ASP A 188 7.95 -6.99 -17.52
N PRO A 189 6.62 -7.12 -17.38
CA PRO A 189 5.69 -6.73 -18.43
C PRO A 189 5.74 -5.24 -18.73
N ASP A 190 5.68 -4.90 -20.01
CA ASP A 190 5.58 -3.52 -20.47
C ASP A 190 4.28 -2.85 -19.97
N TYR A 191 4.40 -1.68 -19.37
CA TYR A 191 3.26 -0.88 -18.93
C TYR A 191 2.31 -0.50 -20.07
N MET A 192 2.80 -0.38 -21.30
CA MET A 192 1.97 -0.14 -22.48
C MET A 192 1.05 -1.33 -22.78
N LEU A 193 1.53 -2.56 -22.64
CA LEU A 193 0.71 -3.76 -22.77
C LEU A 193 -0.41 -3.77 -21.72
N PHE A 194 -0.06 -3.42 -20.50
CA PHE A 194 -1.01 -3.34 -19.40
C PHE A 194 -2.05 -2.23 -19.62
N GLY A 195 -1.62 -1.03 -20.00
CA GLY A 195 -2.51 0.07 -20.35
C GLY A 195 -3.50 -0.27 -21.46
N LYS A 196 -3.04 -0.88 -22.56
CA LYS A 196 -3.91 -1.36 -23.65
C LYS A 196 -4.92 -2.40 -23.18
N SER A 197 -4.53 -3.32 -22.30
CA SER A 197 -5.43 -4.30 -21.72
C SER A 197 -6.54 -3.67 -20.88
N LEU A 198 -6.22 -2.63 -20.10
CA LEU A 198 -7.19 -1.85 -19.32
C LEU A 198 -8.13 -1.04 -20.23
N ILE A 199 -7.62 -0.42 -21.30
CA ILE A 199 -8.45 0.29 -22.28
C ILE A 199 -9.45 -0.67 -22.94
N ASN A 200 -9.02 -1.87 -23.32
CA ASN A 200 -9.92 -2.89 -23.86
C ASN A 200 -11.04 -3.26 -22.88
N LEU A 201 -10.73 -3.40 -21.59
CA LEU A 201 -11.72 -3.61 -20.55
C LEU A 201 -12.70 -2.43 -20.46
N VAL A 202 -12.17 -1.20 -20.37
CA VAL A 202 -12.98 0.04 -20.32
C VAL A 202 -13.93 0.12 -21.51
N ASN A 203 -13.44 -0.12 -22.72
CA ASN A 203 -14.26 -0.08 -23.93
C ASN A 203 -15.37 -1.13 -23.92
N LYS A 204 -15.09 -2.33 -23.38
CA LYS A 204 -16.12 -3.36 -23.21
C LYS A 204 -17.22 -2.94 -22.23
N ILE A 205 -16.85 -2.27 -21.14
CA ILE A 205 -17.80 -1.78 -20.16
C ILE A 205 -18.60 -0.58 -20.73
N LYS A 206 -17.97 0.37 -21.40
CA LYS A 206 -18.65 1.49 -22.06
C LYS A 206 -19.70 1.02 -23.06
N LYS A 207 -19.44 -0.06 -23.81
CA LYS A 207 -20.41 -0.67 -24.73
C LYS A 207 -21.69 -1.18 -24.05
N SER A 208 -21.66 -1.44 -22.74
CA SER A 208 -22.84 -1.79 -21.95
C SER A 208 -23.63 -0.57 -21.44
N GLY A 209 -23.26 0.64 -21.85
CA GLY A 209 -23.95 1.89 -21.48
C GLY A 209 -23.55 2.45 -20.10
N LYS A 210 -22.44 2.01 -19.53
CA LYS A 210 -21.99 2.45 -18.20
C LYS A 210 -20.89 3.52 -18.30
N ASP A 211 -20.91 4.48 -17.38
CA ASP A 211 -19.79 5.39 -17.17
C ASP A 211 -18.63 4.66 -16.51
N VAL A 212 -17.43 4.81 -17.06
CA VAL A 212 -16.22 4.12 -16.57
C VAL A 212 -15.12 5.10 -16.28
N TYR A 213 -14.54 5.01 -15.11
CA TYR A 213 -13.38 5.75 -14.66
C TYR A 213 -12.23 4.77 -14.35
N LEU A 214 -11.02 5.13 -14.73
CA LEU A 214 -9.82 4.34 -14.49
C LEU A 214 -8.82 5.14 -13.66
N ILE A 215 -8.40 4.56 -12.54
CA ILE A 215 -7.35 5.12 -11.67
C ILE A 215 -6.00 4.76 -12.26
N GLY A 216 -5.19 5.78 -12.53
CA GLY A 216 -3.85 5.67 -13.07
C GLY A 216 -2.79 5.20 -12.07
N PRO A 217 -1.54 5.09 -12.53
CA PRO A 217 -0.43 4.73 -11.68
C PRO A 217 -0.13 5.79 -10.62
N ILE A 218 0.34 5.34 -9.46
CA ILE A 218 0.85 6.15 -8.36
C ILE A 218 2.31 5.80 -8.11
N GLN A 219 3.14 6.75 -7.70
CA GLN A 219 4.51 6.48 -7.28
C GLN A 219 4.52 5.82 -5.91
N ASN A 220 4.83 4.54 -5.88
CA ASN A 220 4.95 3.78 -4.62
C ASN A 220 6.32 4.01 -3.97
N PRO A 221 6.44 3.89 -2.64
CA PRO A 221 7.73 3.75 -1.99
C PRO A 221 8.40 2.43 -2.44
N SER A 222 9.74 2.42 -2.44
CA SER A 222 10.51 1.20 -2.79
C SER A 222 10.66 0.23 -1.62
N TYR A 223 10.15 0.58 -0.45
CA TYR A 223 10.26 -0.17 0.81
C TYR A 223 9.04 0.10 1.69
N ASN A 224 8.86 -0.70 2.75
CA ASN A 224 7.80 -0.46 3.72
C ASN A 224 8.06 0.85 4.47
N LEU A 225 7.45 1.93 3.96
CA LEU A 225 7.74 3.31 4.34
C LEU A 225 7.57 3.57 5.85
N PRO A 226 6.42 3.28 6.49
CA PRO A 226 6.24 3.56 7.91
C PRO A 226 7.23 2.80 8.79
N SER A 227 7.45 1.52 8.49
CA SER A 227 8.36 0.66 9.25
C SER A 227 9.80 1.14 9.17
N GLU A 228 10.26 1.47 7.96
CA GLU A 228 11.65 1.92 7.75
C GLU A 228 11.89 3.31 8.37
N LEU A 229 10.97 4.24 8.19
CA LEU A 229 11.09 5.58 8.80
C LEU A 229 11.06 5.50 10.33
N SER A 230 10.15 4.69 10.89
CA SER A 230 10.11 4.44 12.34
C SER A 230 11.43 3.90 12.87
N ARG A 231 12.02 2.95 12.14
CA ARG A 231 13.33 2.38 12.48
C ARG A 231 14.44 3.43 12.40
N LYS A 232 14.50 4.19 11.31
CA LYS A 232 15.52 5.24 11.12
C LYS A 232 15.45 6.32 12.20
N LEU A 233 14.25 6.79 12.55
CA LEU A 233 14.04 7.76 13.61
C LEU A 233 14.39 7.19 14.98
N LYS A 234 13.91 6.00 15.30
CA LYS A 234 14.15 5.34 16.60
C LYS A 234 15.63 5.15 16.91
N PHE A 235 16.43 4.82 15.91
CA PHE A 235 17.86 4.63 16.06
C PHE A 235 18.71 5.89 15.77
N GLY A 236 18.07 7.02 15.50
CA GLY A 236 18.75 8.30 15.25
C GLY A 236 19.51 8.35 13.92
N TYR A 237 19.18 7.49 12.96
CA TYR A 237 19.79 7.52 11.62
C TYR A 237 19.36 8.72 10.78
N ILE A 238 18.18 9.27 11.07
CA ILE A 238 17.67 10.49 10.47
C ILE A 238 17.11 11.42 11.54
N SER A 239 17.22 12.73 11.32
CA SER A 239 16.53 13.76 12.09
C SER A 239 15.15 14.05 11.49
N ASN A 240 14.31 14.81 12.22
CA ASN A 240 13.02 15.28 11.71
C ASN A 240 13.14 16.13 10.44
N ASP A 241 14.23 16.91 10.31
CA ASP A 241 14.48 17.71 9.11
C ASP A 241 14.87 16.86 7.91
N GLN A 242 15.57 15.75 8.15
CA GLN A 242 15.93 14.79 7.10
C GLN A 242 14.73 13.94 6.67
N LEU A 243 13.71 13.79 7.53
CA LEU A 243 12.48 13.05 7.19
C LEU A 243 11.82 13.58 5.91
N LYS A 244 11.80 14.89 5.71
CA LYS A 244 11.24 15.50 4.49
C LYS A 244 11.93 15.03 3.22
N LYS A 245 13.26 14.80 3.28
CA LYS A 245 14.02 14.29 2.13
C LYS A 245 13.71 12.82 1.84
N GLU A 246 13.49 12.03 2.88
CA GLU A 246 13.11 10.61 2.76
C GLU A 246 11.71 10.43 2.15
N LEU A 247 10.86 11.46 2.21
CA LEU A 247 9.51 11.43 1.63
C LEU A 247 9.46 11.86 0.16
N ASN A 248 10.59 12.26 -0.42
CA ASN A 248 10.66 12.77 -1.79
C ASN A 248 11.34 11.74 -2.69
N ILE A 249 10.66 11.30 -3.73
CA ILE A 249 11.22 10.46 -4.80
C ILE A 249 11.40 11.33 -6.03
N ASP A 250 12.55 11.22 -6.70
CA ASP A 250 12.77 11.93 -7.96
C ASP A 250 11.71 11.52 -9.00
N LYS A 251 11.03 12.50 -9.56
CA LYS A 251 9.94 12.28 -10.52
C LYS A 251 10.41 11.64 -11.81
N THR A 252 11.68 11.76 -12.15
CA THR A 252 12.25 11.12 -13.36
C THR A 252 12.04 9.62 -13.35
N PHE A 253 12.12 8.98 -12.18
CA PHE A 253 11.84 7.55 -12.04
C PHE A 253 10.38 7.21 -12.38
N TYR A 254 9.43 8.03 -11.92
CA TYR A 254 8.02 7.87 -12.26
C TYR A 254 7.77 8.08 -13.74
N ASP A 255 8.34 9.14 -14.32
CA ASP A 255 8.13 9.51 -15.72
C ASP A 255 8.72 8.48 -16.69
N GLN A 256 9.89 7.92 -16.40
CA GLN A 256 10.49 6.85 -17.18
C GLN A 256 9.58 5.62 -17.30
N ASN A 257 8.89 5.28 -16.22
CA ASN A 257 8.02 4.11 -16.16
C ASN A 257 6.62 4.37 -16.73
N PHE A 258 6.04 5.54 -16.46
CA PHE A 258 4.61 5.73 -16.65
C PHE A 258 4.21 6.81 -17.66
N SER A 259 5.11 7.69 -18.12
CA SER A 259 4.74 8.81 -19.00
C SER A 259 4.04 8.36 -20.29
N LYS A 260 4.56 7.31 -20.94
CA LYS A 260 3.99 6.79 -22.19
C LYS A 260 2.60 6.19 -21.98
N VAL A 261 2.43 5.36 -20.96
CA VAL A 261 1.14 4.73 -20.69
C VAL A 261 0.11 5.75 -20.17
N LYS A 262 0.52 6.74 -19.38
CA LYS A 262 -0.36 7.84 -18.96
C LYS A 262 -0.87 8.64 -20.15
N LYS A 263 0.00 8.97 -21.10
CA LYS A 263 -0.39 9.63 -22.34
C LYS A 263 -1.45 8.81 -23.08
N LEU A 264 -1.21 7.53 -23.29
CA LEU A 264 -2.17 6.60 -23.91
C LEU A 264 -3.52 6.61 -23.20
N LEU A 265 -3.52 6.53 -21.85
CA LEU A 265 -4.73 6.50 -21.05
C LEU A 265 -5.49 7.84 -21.13
N PHE A 266 -4.77 8.94 -21.12
CA PHE A 266 -5.38 10.26 -21.25
C PHE A 266 -6.00 10.46 -22.64
N ASP A 267 -5.29 10.07 -23.70
CA ASP A 267 -5.76 10.18 -25.08
C ASP A 267 -7.05 9.33 -25.30
N GLU A 268 -7.17 8.16 -24.67
CA GLU A 268 -8.30 7.23 -24.85
C GLU A 268 -9.49 7.49 -23.90
N MET A 269 -9.25 8.09 -22.75
CA MET A 269 -10.25 8.21 -21.69
C MET A 269 -10.63 9.66 -21.37
N GLY A 270 -9.78 10.63 -21.69
CA GLY A 270 -9.98 12.04 -21.36
C GLY A 270 -10.25 12.23 -19.85
N ASP A 271 -11.32 12.95 -19.53
CA ASP A 271 -11.72 13.24 -18.16
C ASP A 271 -12.06 12.00 -17.31
N ASN A 272 -12.30 10.85 -17.91
CA ASN A 272 -12.57 9.63 -17.19
C ASN A 272 -11.28 8.92 -16.71
N PHE A 273 -10.11 9.42 -17.09
CA PHE A 273 -8.84 9.03 -16.51
C PHE A 273 -8.59 9.81 -15.20
N ILE A 274 -8.38 9.10 -14.11
CA ILE A 274 -8.05 9.65 -12.80
C ILE A 274 -6.56 9.47 -12.60
N ASP A 275 -5.81 10.55 -12.70
CA ASP A 275 -4.35 10.55 -12.54
C ASP A 275 -3.92 10.96 -11.13
N PRO A 276 -3.52 10.04 -10.24
CA PRO A 276 -3.08 10.39 -8.91
C PRO A 276 -1.79 11.23 -8.89
N SER A 277 -0.96 11.12 -9.93
CA SER A 277 0.32 11.83 -9.98
C SER A 277 0.17 13.34 -10.03
N ILE A 278 -0.96 13.85 -10.52
CA ILE A 278 -1.25 15.30 -10.51
C ILE A 278 -1.24 15.89 -9.09
N LYS A 279 -1.62 15.07 -8.11
CA LYS A 279 -1.67 15.47 -6.70
C LYS A 279 -0.46 14.99 -5.92
N GLN A 280 0.15 13.89 -6.36
CA GLN A 280 1.29 13.29 -5.69
C GLN A 280 2.62 13.97 -6.05
N CYS A 281 2.76 14.45 -7.29
CA CYS A 281 4.04 14.92 -7.81
C CYS A 281 3.97 16.41 -8.19
N ASP A 282 5.07 17.11 -8.01
CA ASP A 282 5.35 18.39 -8.65
C ASP A 282 6.23 18.22 -9.90
N GLU A 283 6.94 19.25 -10.30
CA GLU A 283 7.85 19.18 -11.46
C GLU A 283 9.09 18.30 -11.20
N LYS A 284 9.52 18.18 -9.95
CA LYS A 284 10.80 17.56 -9.57
C LYS A 284 10.64 16.28 -8.77
N TYR A 285 9.68 16.23 -7.88
CA TYR A 285 9.51 15.13 -6.92
C TYR A 285 8.10 14.56 -6.92
N CYS A 286 8.00 13.26 -6.60
CA CYS A 286 6.77 12.62 -6.14
C CYS A 286 6.85 12.41 -4.63
N TYR A 287 5.82 12.81 -3.91
CA TYR A 287 5.79 12.84 -2.46
C TYR A 287 5.15 11.57 -1.90
N LEU A 288 5.74 11.03 -0.83
CA LEU A 288 5.23 9.86 -0.10
C LEU A 288 4.47 10.24 1.16
N GLY A 289 4.39 11.51 1.46
CA GLY A 289 3.73 12.09 2.61
C GLY A 289 3.93 13.60 2.66
N ASP A 290 3.29 14.25 3.62
CA ASP A 290 3.45 15.67 3.90
C ASP A 290 3.59 15.91 5.42
N LYS A 291 3.46 17.16 5.85
CA LYS A 291 3.52 17.54 7.27
C LYS A 291 2.43 16.93 8.16
N ASN A 292 1.36 16.42 7.57
CA ASN A 292 0.18 15.92 8.29
C ASN A 292 0.13 14.38 8.31
N GLY A 293 0.88 13.68 7.44
CA GLY A 293 0.89 12.23 7.43
C GLY A 293 1.61 11.59 6.26
N LEU A 294 1.82 10.29 6.36
CA LEU A 294 2.34 9.47 5.28
C LEU A 294 1.18 9.05 4.36
N TYR A 295 1.40 9.12 3.05
CA TYR A 295 0.40 8.66 2.08
C TYR A 295 0.30 7.14 2.00
N PHE A 296 1.33 6.40 2.41
CA PHE A 296 1.40 4.95 2.32
C PHE A 296 1.42 4.30 3.70
N ALA A 297 0.71 3.17 3.82
CA ALA A 297 0.65 2.33 5.01
C ALA A 297 1.69 1.21 5.00
N ASP A 298 2.21 0.89 3.84
CA ASP A 298 3.22 -0.15 3.62
C ASP A 298 4.04 0.15 2.35
N LEU A 299 4.41 -0.89 1.61
CA LEU A 299 5.22 -0.83 0.39
C LEU A 299 4.48 -0.16 -0.78
N ASP A 300 3.16 -0.35 -0.90
CA ASP A 300 2.40 0.02 -2.11
C ASP A 300 0.92 0.37 -1.87
N HIS A 301 0.43 0.25 -0.64
CA HIS A 301 -0.95 0.60 -0.31
C HIS A 301 -1.03 1.95 0.40
N LEU A 302 -2.03 2.75 0.03
CA LEU A 302 -2.30 4.02 0.70
C LEU A 302 -2.70 3.80 2.17
N SER A 303 -2.26 4.69 3.03
CA SER A 303 -2.81 4.87 4.36
C SER A 303 -4.23 5.45 4.30
N PHE A 304 -4.93 5.46 5.42
CA PHE A 304 -6.21 6.18 5.51
C PHE A 304 -6.02 7.66 5.17
N TYR A 305 -4.96 8.28 5.72
CA TYR A 305 -4.61 9.66 5.42
C TYR A 305 -4.35 9.88 3.93
N GLY A 306 -3.53 9.02 3.32
CA GLY A 306 -3.24 9.07 1.89
C GLY A 306 -4.49 8.92 1.03
N ALA A 307 -5.37 7.98 1.38
CA ALA A 307 -6.64 7.83 0.69
C ALA A 307 -7.47 9.13 0.74
N ILE A 308 -7.62 9.75 1.89
CA ILE A 308 -8.36 11.02 2.05
C ILE A 308 -7.65 12.18 1.33
N TYR A 309 -6.32 12.22 1.35
CA TYR A 309 -5.54 13.21 0.60
C TYR A 309 -5.87 13.19 -0.89
N PHE A 310 -6.00 12.02 -1.50
CA PHE A 310 -6.36 11.86 -2.91
C PHE A 310 -7.86 12.00 -3.22
N SER A 311 -8.71 12.24 -2.22
CA SER A 311 -10.17 12.25 -2.37
C SER A 311 -10.66 13.22 -3.44
N ASP A 312 -10.06 14.39 -3.57
CA ASP A 312 -10.49 15.43 -4.53
C ASP A 312 -10.45 14.96 -6.00
N LEU A 313 -9.61 13.98 -6.33
CA LEU A 313 -9.53 13.43 -7.68
C LEU A 313 -10.83 12.77 -8.14
N PHE A 314 -11.67 12.36 -7.19
CA PHE A 314 -12.94 11.68 -7.45
C PHE A 314 -14.14 12.63 -7.54
N LYS A 315 -14.02 13.91 -7.19
CA LYS A 315 -15.13 14.89 -7.21
C LYS A 315 -15.92 14.88 -8.52
N LYS A 316 -15.21 14.81 -9.65
CA LYS A 316 -15.83 14.82 -10.98
C LYS A 316 -16.80 13.65 -11.25
N ILE A 317 -16.66 12.53 -10.54
CA ILE A 317 -17.55 11.36 -10.66
C ILE A 317 -18.90 11.63 -10.02
N PHE A 318 -18.92 12.47 -8.98
CA PHE A 318 -20.10 12.73 -8.17
C PHE A 318 -20.81 14.03 -8.54
N ASN A 319 -20.14 14.91 -9.30
CA ASN A 319 -20.70 16.19 -9.76
C ASN A 319 -21.43 16.09 -11.10
N LYS A 320 -21.43 14.93 -11.76
CA LYS A 320 -22.30 14.68 -12.94
C LYS A 320 -23.69 14.31 -12.43
N SER A 321 -24.49 15.31 -12.09
CA SER A 321 -25.94 15.22 -11.85
C SER A 321 -26.70 15.61 -13.10
#